data_ca96930dad791e8ba8c793c4da767893
#
_entry.id   ca96930dad791e8ba8c793c4da767893
#
_cell.length_a   1.000
_cell.length_b   1.000
_cell.length_c   1.000
_cell.angle_alpha   90.00
_cell.angle_beta   90.00
_cell.angle_gamma   90.00
#
_symmetry.space_group_name_H-M   'P 1'
#
loop_
_entity.id
_entity.type
_entity.pdbx_description
1 polymer ?
#
loop_
_entity_poly.entity_id
_entity_poly.type
_entity_poly.pdbx_seq_one_letter_code
_entity_poly.pdbx_strand_id
1 'polypeptide(L)'
;MRITNQMMVNSSISNIQGNKSQLNDLSTQLSTKKKINKPSDDPIIAIRALRLRSSLDEVTQYLGKNIPDASSWLSVTHDALDESNKIIQDLYNYCVQGSTDSYSEAERNTLAESLNKLVEAYYEQGNVDYAGRYVFTGHATDKPLTYQSDAVSYTHLRAHETRGNL
;
A
#
# COMPACT_ATOMS: atom_id res chain seq x y z
N MET A 1 33.32 39.17 54.39
CA MET A 1 32.60 37.94 54.83
C MET A 1 33.61 36.98 55.40
N ARG A 2 33.43 36.46 56.62
CA ARG A 2 34.29 35.43 57.19
C ARG A 2 33.86 34.10 56.59
N ILE A 3 34.67 33.53 55.71
CA ILE A 3 34.46 32.15 55.20
C ILE A 3 34.80 31.20 56.33
N THR A 4 33.82 30.45 56.82
CA THR A 4 34.03 29.45 57.85
C THR A 4 34.56 28.14 57.19
N ASN A 5 35.40 27.38 57.94
CA ASN A 5 35.94 26.10 57.50
C ASN A 5 34.80 25.14 56.98
N GLN A 6 33.63 25.22 57.63
CA GLN A 6 32.43 24.48 57.22
C GLN A 6 31.93 24.84 55.86
N MET A 7 31.98 26.14 55.48
CA MET A 7 31.57 26.57 54.11
C MET A 7 32.51 26.04 53.03
N MET A 8 33.84 26.02 53.29
CA MET A 8 34.80 25.46 52.35
C MET A 8 34.61 23.96 52.19
N VAL A 9 34.36 23.22 53.26
CA VAL A 9 34.10 21.75 53.18
C VAL A 9 32.80 21.48 52.42
N ASN A 10 31.72 22.22 52.70
CA ASN A 10 30.45 22.04 51.98
C ASN A 10 30.59 22.42 50.49
N SER A 11 31.32 23.45 50.15
CA SER A 11 31.61 23.80 48.74
C SER A 11 32.42 22.70 48.02
N SER A 12 33.42 22.15 48.70
CA SER A 12 34.21 21.03 48.17
C SER A 12 33.38 19.78 47.95
N ILE A 13 32.52 19.42 48.90
CA ILE A 13 31.61 18.28 48.78
C ILE A 13 30.61 18.51 47.60
N SER A 14 30.03 19.71 47.46
CA SER A 14 29.14 20.07 46.37
C SER A 14 29.84 19.94 44.99
N ASN A 15 31.10 20.40 44.88
CA ASN A 15 31.89 20.26 43.66
C ASN A 15 32.16 18.78 43.34
N ILE A 16 32.51 17.98 44.32
CA ILE A 16 32.72 16.54 44.11
C ILE A 16 31.44 15.83 43.71
N GLN A 17 30.32 16.17 44.29
CA GLN A 17 29.01 15.62 43.86
C GLN A 17 28.65 16.02 42.46
N GLY A 18 28.90 17.27 42.06
CA GLY A 18 28.72 17.74 40.70
C GLY A 18 29.57 16.97 39.68
N ASN A 19 30.88 16.81 39.99
CA ASN A 19 31.78 16.05 39.15
C ASN A 19 31.35 14.57 39.04
N LYS A 20 30.90 13.96 40.14
CA LYS A 20 30.40 12.59 40.15
C LYS A 20 29.15 12.43 39.26
N SER A 21 28.22 13.41 39.28
CA SER A 21 27.05 13.41 38.40
C SER A 21 27.45 13.49 36.95
N GLN A 22 28.34 14.39 36.59
CA GLN A 22 28.84 14.53 35.22
C GLN A 22 29.55 13.26 34.71
N LEU A 23 30.37 12.63 35.55
CA LEU A 23 31.01 11.36 35.24
C LEU A 23 30.00 10.23 35.00
N ASN A 24 28.93 10.18 35.76
CA ASN A 24 27.86 9.19 35.59
C ASN A 24 27.12 9.42 34.27
N ASP A 25 26.81 10.68 33.91
CA ASP A 25 26.16 11.04 32.67
C ASP A 25 27.03 10.68 31.46
N LEU A 26 28.32 11.02 31.49
CA LEU A 26 29.30 10.67 30.46
C LEU A 26 29.47 9.17 30.31
N SER A 27 29.55 8.43 31.43
CA SER A 27 29.60 6.96 31.45
C SER A 27 28.35 6.35 30.78
N THR A 28 27.17 6.89 31.08
CA THR A 28 25.91 6.48 30.48
C THR A 28 25.89 6.77 28.97
N GLN A 29 26.34 7.95 28.55
CA GLN A 29 26.46 8.32 27.14
C GLN A 29 27.43 7.40 26.37
N LEU A 30 28.57 7.06 27.01
CA LEU A 30 29.55 6.16 26.41
C LEU A 30 28.99 4.73 26.26
N SER A 31 28.33 4.22 27.29
CA SER A 31 27.71 2.89 27.30
C SER A 31 26.60 2.76 26.27
N THR A 32 25.72 3.74 26.17
CA THR A 32 24.57 3.75 25.23
C THR A 32 24.94 4.21 23.84
N LYS A 33 26.09 4.84 23.64
CA LYS A 33 26.53 5.52 22.40
C LYS A 33 25.53 6.59 21.95
N LYS A 34 24.72 7.12 22.86
CA LYS A 34 23.74 8.17 22.60
C LYS A 34 24.02 9.40 23.43
N LYS A 35 24.03 10.57 22.82
CA LYS A 35 24.23 11.84 23.51
C LYS A 35 23.06 12.16 24.46
N ILE A 36 21.85 11.73 24.12
CA ILE A 36 20.64 11.95 24.89
C ILE A 36 20.01 10.59 25.17
N ASN A 37 19.82 10.27 26.43
CA ASN A 37 19.20 9.05 26.90
C ASN A 37 17.79 9.28 27.41
N LYS A 38 17.53 10.45 27.97
CA LYS A 38 16.23 10.85 28.50
C LYS A 38 15.75 12.14 27.84
N PRO A 39 14.43 12.34 27.63
CA PRO A 39 13.89 13.61 27.11
C PRO A 39 14.23 14.82 27.97
N SER A 40 14.52 14.61 29.27
CA SER A 40 14.92 15.65 30.23
C SER A 40 16.34 16.18 30.01
N ASP A 41 17.19 15.42 29.32
CA ASP A 41 18.60 15.81 29.13
C ASP A 41 18.70 17.02 28.16
N ASP A 42 17.93 16.95 27.06
CA ASP A 42 17.74 18.07 26.13
C ASP A 42 16.39 17.90 25.39
N PRO A 43 15.34 18.60 25.81
CA PRO A 43 14.00 18.42 25.25
C PRO A 43 13.92 18.87 23.80
N ILE A 44 14.70 19.86 23.36
CA ILE A 44 14.67 20.37 21.99
C ILE A 44 15.24 19.34 21.02
N ILE A 45 16.40 18.79 21.37
CA ILE A 45 17.05 17.76 20.53
C ILE A 45 16.27 16.44 20.60
N ALA A 46 15.69 16.09 21.75
CA ALA A 46 14.83 14.92 21.89
C ALA A 46 13.60 14.98 20.94
N ILE A 47 12.91 16.10 20.87
CA ILE A 47 11.77 16.31 19.96
C ILE A 47 12.22 16.20 18.49
N ARG A 48 13.37 16.81 18.13
CA ARG A 48 13.91 16.72 16.76
C ARG A 48 14.27 15.28 16.40
N ALA A 49 14.90 14.55 17.32
CA ALA A 49 15.28 13.16 17.11
C ALA A 49 14.04 12.24 16.94
N LEU A 50 12.97 12.47 17.71
CA LEU A 50 11.72 11.75 17.55
C LEU A 50 11.04 12.03 16.20
N ARG A 51 11.00 13.29 15.77
CA ARG A 51 10.46 13.65 14.45
C ARG A 51 11.25 12.99 13.32
N LEU A 52 12.58 13.02 13.38
CA LEU A 52 13.42 12.39 12.36
C LEU A 52 13.24 10.86 12.33
N ARG A 53 13.11 10.22 13.49
CA ARG A 53 12.82 8.78 13.55
C ARG A 53 11.45 8.47 12.95
N SER A 54 10.43 9.22 13.33
CA SER A 54 9.08 9.05 12.75
C SER A 54 9.09 9.21 11.23
N SER A 55 9.80 10.21 10.71
CA SER A 55 9.95 10.39 9.25
C SER A 55 10.74 9.26 8.59
N LEU A 56 11.77 8.74 9.27
CA LEU A 56 12.54 7.60 8.77
C LEU A 56 11.68 6.31 8.73
N ASP A 57 10.90 6.07 9.78
CA ASP A 57 9.99 4.92 9.86
C ASP A 57 8.92 5.00 8.76
N GLU A 58 8.37 6.20 8.53
CA GLU A 58 7.41 6.46 7.45
C GLU A 58 8.02 6.18 6.07
N VAL A 59 9.19 6.73 5.77
CA VAL A 59 9.91 6.48 4.51
C VAL A 59 10.25 4.99 4.35
N THR A 60 10.68 4.34 5.42
CA THR A 60 10.99 2.91 5.41
C THR A 60 9.75 2.06 5.13
N GLN A 61 8.61 2.44 5.67
CA GLN A 61 7.33 1.79 5.39
C GLN A 61 6.92 1.98 3.92
N TYR A 62 7.03 3.20 3.38
CA TYR A 62 6.74 3.45 1.97
C TYR A 62 7.62 2.63 1.04
N LEU A 63 8.94 2.66 1.24
CA LEU A 63 9.90 1.96 0.40
C LEU A 63 9.81 0.43 0.54
N GLY A 64 9.64 -0.07 1.77
CA GLY A 64 9.71 -1.49 2.06
C GLY A 64 8.39 -2.25 1.87
N LYS A 65 7.26 -1.56 1.92
CA LYS A 65 5.93 -2.19 1.86
C LYS A 65 5.01 -1.56 0.84
N ASN A 66 4.72 -0.26 0.95
CA ASN A 66 3.65 0.36 0.18
C ASN A 66 3.97 0.41 -1.32
N ILE A 67 5.20 0.75 -1.70
CA ILE A 67 5.60 0.82 -3.12
C ILE A 67 5.65 -0.56 -3.77
N PRO A 68 6.28 -1.60 -3.17
CA PRO A 68 6.23 -2.95 -3.71
C PRO A 68 4.81 -3.51 -3.84
N ASP A 69 3.96 -3.29 -2.84
CA ASP A 69 2.56 -3.74 -2.88
C ASP A 69 1.77 -3.05 -4.00
N ALA A 70 1.88 -1.73 -4.10
CA ALA A 70 1.27 -0.96 -5.19
C ALA A 70 1.80 -1.38 -6.57
N SER A 71 3.11 -1.64 -6.70
CA SER A 71 3.71 -2.11 -7.95
C SER A 71 3.17 -3.49 -8.35
N SER A 72 3.02 -4.40 -7.38
CA SER A 72 2.46 -5.72 -7.63
C SER A 72 0.98 -5.65 -8.02
N TRP A 73 0.19 -4.80 -7.36
CA TRP A 73 -1.19 -4.54 -7.72
C TRP A 73 -1.33 -4.03 -9.16
N LEU A 74 -0.50 -3.05 -9.53
CA LEU A 74 -0.50 -2.49 -10.88
C LEU A 74 -0.05 -3.52 -11.93
N SER A 75 0.92 -4.38 -11.60
CA SER A 75 1.33 -5.46 -12.50
C SER A 75 0.19 -6.44 -12.77
N VAL A 76 -0.50 -6.91 -11.73
CA VAL A 76 -1.66 -7.81 -11.90
C VAL A 76 -2.77 -7.13 -12.70
N THR A 77 -3.01 -5.84 -12.45
CA THR A 77 -3.99 -5.05 -13.23
C THR A 77 -3.61 -4.96 -14.71
N HIS A 78 -2.32 -4.71 -14.99
CA HIS A 78 -1.80 -4.62 -16.35
C HIS A 78 -1.94 -5.95 -17.10
N ASP A 79 -1.51 -7.04 -16.45
CA ASP A 79 -1.59 -8.38 -17.05
C ASP A 79 -3.05 -8.78 -17.35
N ALA A 80 -3.98 -8.47 -16.46
CA ALA A 80 -5.40 -8.72 -16.67
C ALA A 80 -6.00 -7.88 -17.80
N LEU A 81 -5.56 -6.63 -17.97
CA LEU A 81 -5.98 -5.77 -19.07
C LEU A 81 -5.40 -6.23 -20.41
N ASP A 82 -4.14 -6.67 -20.42
CA ASP A 82 -3.51 -7.23 -21.61
C ASP A 82 -4.21 -8.48 -22.09
N GLU A 83 -4.55 -9.38 -21.17
CA GLU A 83 -5.29 -10.61 -21.49
C GLU A 83 -6.72 -10.29 -21.96
N SER A 84 -7.40 -9.34 -21.30
CA SER A 84 -8.70 -8.83 -21.74
C SER A 84 -8.66 -8.27 -23.16
N ASN A 85 -7.60 -7.55 -23.51
CA ASN A 85 -7.42 -7.01 -24.86
C ASN A 85 -7.21 -8.12 -25.91
N LYS A 86 -6.48 -9.17 -25.59
CA LYS A 86 -6.33 -10.33 -26.49
C LYS A 86 -7.68 -11.03 -26.69
N ILE A 87 -8.43 -11.27 -25.64
CA ILE A 87 -9.77 -11.88 -25.73
C ILE A 87 -10.69 -11.04 -26.63
N ILE A 88 -10.67 -9.71 -26.50
CA ILE A 88 -11.44 -8.81 -27.38
C ILE A 88 -10.99 -8.91 -28.85
N GLN A 89 -9.69 -9.02 -29.09
CA GLN A 89 -9.17 -9.23 -30.45
C GLN A 89 -9.63 -10.56 -31.05
N ASP A 90 -9.63 -11.61 -30.26
CA ASP A 90 -10.11 -12.94 -30.67
C ASP A 90 -11.62 -12.91 -30.93
N LEU A 91 -12.41 -12.27 -30.07
CA LEU A 91 -13.84 -12.03 -30.28
C LEU A 91 -14.09 -11.31 -31.61
N TYR A 92 -13.33 -10.26 -31.90
CA TYR A 92 -13.43 -9.51 -33.15
C TYR A 92 -13.13 -10.42 -34.35
N ASN A 93 -12.06 -11.23 -34.28
CA ASN A 93 -11.66 -12.15 -35.36
C ASN A 93 -12.75 -13.19 -35.61
N TYR A 94 -13.34 -13.78 -34.57
CA TYR A 94 -14.44 -14.74 -34.72
C TYR A 94 -15.71 -14.09 -35.27
N CYS A 95 -16.02 -12.84 -34.90
CA CYS A 95 -17.13 -12.10 -35.48
C CYS A 95 -16.93 -11.84 -36.98
N VAL A 96 -15.71 -11.46 -37.38
CA VAL A 96 -15.38 -11.27 -38.81
C VAL A 96 -15.49 -12.57 -39.56
N GLN A 97 -14.99 -13.69 -39.03
CA GLN A 97 -15.13 -15.01 -39.64
C GLN A 97 -16.60 -15.40 -39.78
N GLY A 98 -17.40 -15.25 -38.72
CA GLY A 98 -18.84 -15.58 -38.73
C GLY A 98 -19.69 -14.73 -39.68
N SER A 99 -19.21 -13.55 -40.06
CA SER A 99 -19.90 -12.65 -41.00
C SER A 99 -19.72 -13.07 -42.47
N THR A 100 -18.84 -14.02 -42.75
CA THR A 100 -18.63 -14.49 -44.11
C THR A 100 -19.69 -15.52 -44.52
N ASP A 101 -20.19 -15.45 -45.76
CA ASP A 101 -21.24 -16.36 -46.27
C ASP A 101 -20.76 -17.80 -46.54
N SER A 102 -19.48 -18.08 -46.39
CA SER A 102 -18.86 -19.37 -46.65
C SER A 102 -19.09 -20.45 -45.60
N TYR A 103 -19.57 -20.07 -44.41
CA TYR A 103 -19.76 -20.99 -43.28
C TYR A 103 -21.13 -21.66 -43.32
N SER A 104 -21.13 -22.97 -43.11
CA SER A 104 -22.35 -23.76 -42.92
C SER A 104 -22.98 -23.48 -41.56
N GLU A 105 -24.24 -23.83 -41.38
CA GLU A 105 -24.97 -23.63 -40.11
C GLU A 105 -24.29 -24.35 -38.94
N ALA A 106 -23.75 -25.55 -39.15
CA ALA A 106 -23.01 -26.30 -38.13
C ALA A 106 -21.71 -25.58 -37.69
N GLU A 107 -20.98 -25.02 -38.66
CA GLU A 107 -19.75 -24.26 -38.37
C GLU A 107 -20.07 -22.94 -37.63
N ARG A 108 -21.17 -22.26 -37.98
CA ARG A 108 -21.64 -21.05 -37.26
C ARG A 108 -22.02 -21.36 -35.82
N ASN A 109 -22.65 -22.54 -35.55
CA ASN A 109 -22.97 -22.95 -34.19
C ASN A 109 -21.70 -23.24 -33.37
N THR A 110 -20.67 -23.88 -33.93
CA THR A 110 -19.38 -24.08 -33.27
C THR A 110 -18.68 -22.77 -32.97
N LEU A 111 -18.80 -21.82 -33.89
CA LEU A 111 -18.24 -20.46 -33.72
C LEU A 111 -18.96 -19.70 -32.60
N ALA A 112 -20.30 -19.83 -32.50
CA ALA A 112 -21.11 -19.27 -31.43
C ALA A 112 -20.74 -19.85 -30.05
N GLU A 113 -20.49 -21.17 -29.95
CA GLU A 113 -19.99 -21.77 -28.72
C GLU A 113 -18.61 -21.24 -28.31
N SER A 114 -17.73 -21.04 -29.31
CA SER A 114 -16.40 -20.46 -29.08
C SER A 114 -16.48 -19.02 -28.59
N LEU A 115 -17.38 -18.22 -29.16
CA LEU A 115 -17.66 -16.86 -28.72
C LEU A 115 -18.17 -16.81 -27.26
N ASN A 116 -19.09 -17.73 -26.92
CA ASN A 116 -19.60 -17.80 -25.56
C ASN A 116 -18.49 -18.13 -24.54
N LYS A 117 -17.58 -19.06 -24.88
CA LYS A 117 -16.43 -19.37 -24.02
C LYS A 117 -15.47 -18.17 -23.86
N LEU A 118 -15.26 -17.38 -24.91
CA LEU A 118 -14.45 -16.16 -24.83
C LEU A 118 -15.14 -15.09 -23.96
N VAL A 119 -16.47 -14.99 -24.00
CA VAL A 119 -17.22 -14.09 -23.11
C VAL A 119 -17.07 -14.53 -21.65
N GLU A 120 -17.15 -15.84 -21.35
CA GLU A 120 -16.89 -16.36 -20.01
C GLU A 120 -15.44 -16.04 -19.57
N ALA A 121 -14.45 -16.30 -20.41
CA ALA A 121 -13.05 -15.98 -20.12
C ALA A 121 -12.83 -14.47 -19.87
N TYR A 122 -13.49 -13.60 -20.64
CA TYR A 122 -13.46 -12.16 -20.42
C TYR A 122 -14.02 -11.78 -19.04
N TYR A 123 -15.07 -12.46 -18.60
CA TYR A 123 -15.64 -12.29 -17.28
C TYR A 123 -14.72 -12.73 -16.17
N GLU A 124 -14.02 -13.86 -16.35
CA GLU A 124 -13.02 -14.33 -15.40
C GLU A 124 -11.87 -13.34 -15.24
N GLN A 125 -11.44 -12.70 -16.32
CA GLN A 125 -10.45 -11.61 -16.25
C GLN A 125 -10.96 -10.40 -15.47
N GLY A 126 -12.26 -10.10 -15.52
CA GLY A 126 -12.89 -9.09 -14.68
C GLY A 126 -12.88 -9.43 -13.18
N ASN A 127 -12.73 -10.70 -12.84
CA ASN A 127 -12.70 -11.19 -11.47
C ASN A 127 -11.28 -11.55 -10.96
N VAL A 128 -10.24 -11.04 -11.63
CA VAL A 128 -8.87 -11.22 -11.15
C VAL A 128 -8.70 -10.60 -9.77
N ASP A 129 -8.11 -11.37 -8.86
CA ASP A 129 -7.85 -10.93 -7.50
C ASP A 129 -6.34 -10.78 -7.22
N TYR A 130 -6.02 -9.88 -6.32
CA TYR A 130 -4.70 -9.73 -5.71
C TYR A 130 -4.83 -9.76 -4.19
N ALA A 131 -4.22 -10.75 -3.56
CA ALA A 131 -4.27 -10.94 -2.11
C ALA A 131 -5.69 -10.97 -1.52
N GLY A 132 -6.63 -11.62 -2.23
CA GLY A 132 -8.04 -11.74 -1.83
C GLY A 132 -8.89 -10.50 -2.06
N ARG A 133 -8.41 -9.56 -2.88
CA ARG A 133 -9.12 -8.33 -3.23
C ARG A 133 -9.28 -8.26 -4.74
N TYR A 134 -10.51 -8.14 -5.21
CA TYR A 134 -10.81 -8.00 -6.63
C TYR A 134 -10.36 -6.63 -7.16
N VAL A 135 -9.64 -6.66 -8.29
CA VAL A 135 -8.97 -5.47 -8.82
C VAL A 135 -9.94 -4.50 -9.48
N PHE A 136 -10.98 -5.02 -10.17
CA PHE A 136 -11.89 -4.24 -10.99
C PHE A 136 -13.24 -3.90 -10.33
N THR A 137 -13.43 -4.28 -9.07
CA THR A 137 -14.71 -4.06 -8.36
C THR A 137 -14.80 -2.71 -7.62
N GLY A 138 -13.82 -1.83 -7.79
CA GLY A 138 -13.78 -0.51 -7.16
C GLY A 138 -13.70 -0.59 -5.64
N HIS A 139 -14.68 -0.05 -4.93
CA HIS A 139 -14.70 -0.07 -3.46
C HIS A 139 -15.15 -1.39 -2.86
N ALA A 140 -15.86 -2.25 -3.61
CA ALA A 140 -16.35 -3.54 -3.16
C ALA A 140 -15.34 -4.66 -3.46
N THR A 141 -14.11 -4.50 -3.01
CA THR A 141 -12.99 -5.42 -3.29
C THR A 141 -13.18 -6.82 -2.69
N ASP A 142 -14.16 -7.01 -1.83
CA ASP A 142 -14.52 -8.27 -1.18
C ASP A 142 -15.50 -9.12 -2.01
N LYS A 143 -16.05 -8.59 -3.10
CA LYS A 143 -17.09 -9.26 -3.89
C LYS A 143 -16.69 -9.37 -5.35
N PRO A 144 -16.85 -10.56 -5.98
CA PRO A 144 -16.64 -10.71 -7.41
C PRO A 144 -17.74 -9.98 -8.20
N LEU A 145 -17.43 -9.68 -9.46
CA LEU A 145 -18.44 -9.31 -10.43
C LEU A 145 -19.37 -10.51 -10.67
N THR A 146 -20.68 -10.32 -10.53
CA THR A 146 -21.65 -11.38 -10.79
C THR A 146 -22.15 -11.28 -12.22
N TYR A 147 -22.04 -12.37 -12.97
CA TYR A 147 -22.61 -12.52 -14.30
C TYR A 147 -23.99 -13.17 -14.18
N GLN A 148 -25.01 -12.51 -14.70
CA GLN A 148 -26.32 -13.12 -14.96
C GLN A 148 -26.49 -13.19 -16.47
N SER A 149 -26.65 -14.40 -16.99
CA SER A 149 -26.73 -14.67 -18.44
C SER A 149 -27.93 -13.99 -19.13
N ASP A 150 -28.93 -13.53 -18.37
CA ASP A 150 -30.16 -12.95 -18.90
C ASP A 150 -30.27 -11.42 -18.75
N ALA A 151 -29.39 -10.81 -18.01
CA ALA A 151 -29.28 -9.35 -17.93
C ALA A 151 -27.91 -8.95 -17.39
N VAL A 152 -27.15 -8.19 -18.14
CA VAL A 152 -25.95 -7.52 -17.62
C VAL A 152 -26.43 -6.55 -16.54
N SER A 153 -26.25 -6.95 -15.27
CA SER A 153 -26.61 -6.09 -14.15
C SER A 153 -25.56 -4.97 -14.01
N TYR A 154 -25.85 -3.83 -14.58
CA TYR A 154 -25.04 -2.59 -14.47
C TYR A 154 -25.09 -1.96 -13.07
N THR A 155 -25.49 -2.67 -12.03
CA THR A 155 -25.73 -2.11 -10.70
C THR A 155 -24.47 -1.52 -10.05
N HIS A 156 -23.27 -1.91 -10.47
CA HIS A 156 -22.02 -1.37 -9.91
C HIS A 156 -21.42 -0.19 -10.68
N LEU A 157 -21.67 -0.06 -11.97
CA LEU A 157 -21.17 1.07 -12.75
C LEU A 157 -21.95 2.38 -12.49
N ARG A 158 -23.19 2.31 -12.02
CA ARG A 158 -24.02 3.49 -11.69
C ARG A 158 -23.72 4.15 -10.35
N ALA A 159 -22.98 3.53 -9.46
CA ALA A 159 -22.66 4.13 -8.16
C ALA A 159 -21.69 5.31 -8.26
N HIS A 160 -21.01 5.51 -9.39
CA HIS A 160 -20.06 6.61 -9.61
C HIS A 160 -20.68 7.88 -10.19
N GLU A 161 -21.85 7.80 -10.83
CA GLU A 161 -22.47 8.95 -11.52
C GLU A 161 -23.41 9.80 -10.64
N THR A 162 -23.83 9.31 -9.49
CA THR A 162 -24.85 10.01 -8.66
C THR A 162 -24.27 10.97 -7.61
N ARG A 163 -22.96 11.19 -7.55
CA ARG A 163 -22.34 12.10 -6.59
C ARG A 163 -21.86 13.43 -7.16
N GLY A 164 -22.23 13.75 -8.38
CA GLY A 164 -21.83 14.97 -9.09
C GLY A 164 -22.88 16.08 -9.18
N ASN A 165 -24.10 15.90 -8.63
CA ASN A 165 -25.16 16.93 -8.66
C ASN A 165 -25.88 16.98 -7.31
N LEU A 166 -25.29 17.71 -6.36
CA LEU A 166 -25.96 18.47 -5.30
C LEU A 166 -25.07 19.64 -4.89
#